data_37a05b34b327b285a2852b3a2e251483
#
_entry.id   37a05b34b327b285a2852b3a2e251483
#
_cell.length_a   1.000
_cell.length_b   1.000
_cell.length_c   1.000
_cell.angle_alpha   90.00
_cell.angle_beta   90.00
_cell.angle_gamma   90.00
#
_symmetry.space_group_name_H-M   'P 1'
#
loop_
_entity.id
_entity.type
_entity.pdbx_description
1 polymer ?
#
loop_
_entity_poly.entity_id
_entity_poly.type
_entity_poly.pdbx_seq_one_letter_code
_entity_poly.pdbx_strand_id
1 'polypeptide(L)'
;MANHHLLLILLVSASAATSLASVTPSSSPYSTVYELLEKYSFPRGILPEGVQDYALQRDGSFEVSLPGGCEINVGGFTLRYEGNMHGNIQSMLINELAGVSVKVAIKWVSINAVERHGDQLIFNAIVISKSFPVNKFSASPRCNRVPEIAK
;
A
#
# COMPACT_ATOMS: atom_id res chain seq x y z
N MET A 1 -28.93 -28.84 -54.08
CA MET A 1 -28.57 -28.96 -53.77
C MET A 1 -27.85 -28.48 -53.00
N ALA A 2 -27.61 -28.31 -52.80
CA ALA A 2 -26.87 -27.85 -52.12
C ALA A 2 -26.91 -27.19 -51.09
N ASN A 3 -27.12 -26.92 -50.83
CA ASN A 3 -27.16 -26.18 -49.95
C ASN A 3 -26.79 -26.38 -48.78
N HIS A 4 -26.78 -26.71 -48.52
CA HIS A 4 -26.48 -26.89 -47.39
C HIS A 4 -25.55 -26.45 -46.75
N HIS A 5 -25.15 -26.32 -46.89
CA HIS A 5 -24.23 -25.93 -46.23
C HIS A 5 -24.22 -25.00 -45.52
N LEU A 6 -24.68 -24.68 -45.66
CA LEU A 6 -24.61 -23.68 -45.02
C LEU A 6 -24.52 -23.70 -43.84
N LEU A 7 -24.88 -24.10 -43.59
CA LEU A 7 -24.91 -23.94 -42.44
C LEU A 7 -24.01 -23.88 -41.62
N LEU A 8 -23.69 -24.15 -41.66
CA LEU A 8 -22.89 -24.12 -40.86
C LEU A 8 -22.37 -23.27 -40.27
N ILE A 9 -22.38 -22.90 -40.43
CA ILE A 9 -21.84 -22.00 -40.05
C ILE A 9 -21.93 -21.52 -38.93
N LEU A 10 -22.56 -21.51 -38.86
CA LEU A 10 -22.65 -20.92 -37.88
C LEU A 10 -22.05 -21.05 -36.87
N LEU A 11 -22.02 -21.43 -36.77
CA LEU A 11 -21.58 -21.50 -35.74
C LEU A 11 -20.77 -20.94 -35.14
N VAL A 12 -20.56 -20.88 -35.20
CA VAL A 12 -19.70 -20.43 -34.77
C VAL A 12 -19.63 -19.60 -33.97
N SER A 13 -19.91 -19.25 -34.03
CA SER A 13 -19.82 -18.35 -33.40
C SER A 13 -19.65 -18.37 -32.23
N ALA A 14 -19.93 -18.60 -31.89
CA ALA A 14 -19.94 -18.54 -30.82
C ALA A 14 -19.02 -18.21 -30.14
N SER A 15 -18.71 -18.30 -30.14
CA SER A 15 -17.91 -18.07 -29.50
C SER A 15 -17.62 -17.23 -28.83
N ALA A 16 -17.72 -17.03 -28.83
CA ALA A 16 -17.35 -16.21 -28.31
C ALA A 16 -17.30 -15.98 -27.21
N ALA A 17 -17.65 -16.03 -26.97
CA ALA A 17 -17.63 -15.67 -26.01
C ALA A 17 -16.99 -15.45 -25.21
N THR A 18 -16.88 -15.52 -25.12
CA THR A 18 -16.32 -15.33 -24.41
C THR A 18 -15.86 -14.75 -23.66
N SER A 19 -15.89 -14.67 -23.54
CA SER A 19 -15.41 -14.18 -22.95
C SER A 19 -15.15 -13.65 -22.13
N LEU A 20 -15.31 -13.52 -22.05
CA LEU A 20 -15.10 -12.96 -21.29
C LEU A 20 -14.61 -12.89 -20.31
N ALA A 21 -14.78 -13.15 -20.10
CA ALA A 21 -14.55 -13.30 -19.13
C ALA A 21 -13.73 -12.72 -18.58
N SER A 22 -13.35 -12.65 -18.82
CA SER A 22 -12.55 -12.03 -18.50
C SER A 22 -12.38 -11.40 -17.52
N VAL A 23 -12.53 -11.21 -17.18
CA VAL A 23 -12.51 -10.47 -16.29
C VAL A 23 -11.98 -10.66 -15.14
N THR A 24 -11.48 -11.05 -14.79
CA THR A 24 -11.04 -11.20 -13.69
C THR A 24 -10.14 -10.37 -13.29
N PRO A 25 -10.42 -9.62 -12.85
CA PRO A 25 -9.66 -8.67 -12.46
C PRO A 25 -8.69 -8.92 -11.51
N SER A 26 -8.92 -9.44 -10.72
CA SER A 26 -8.13 -9.51 -9.74
C SER A 26 -6.83 -9.85 -9.92
N SER A 27 -6.45 -10.22 -10.88
CA SER A 27 -5.24 -10.64 -10.93
C SER A 27 -4.30 -9.60 -11.05
N SER A 28 -4.26 -8.69 -10.28
CA SER A 28 -3.25 -7.75 -10.27
C SER A 28 -1.92 -8.41 -10.27
N PRO A 29 -0.99 -7.96 -10.99
CA PRO A 29 0.35 -8.49 -10.96
C PRO A 29 0.99 -8.26 -9.62
N TYR A 30 0.42 -7.40 -8.81
CA TYR A 30 0.98 -7.17 -7.52
C TYR A 30 0.13 -7.87 -6.53
N SER A 31 0.65 -8.90 -5.94
CA SER A 31 -0.13 -9.66 -5.03
C SER A 31 -0.21 -9.04 -3.66
N THR A 32 0.63 -8.09 -3.33
CA THR A 32 0.61 -7.52 -1.99
C THR A 32 0.89 -6.02 -2.04
N VAL A 33 0.47 -5.35 -0.98
CA VAL A 33 0.76 -3.94 -0.83
C VAL A 33 2.27 -3.73 -0.66
N TYR A 34 2.99 -4.72 -0.17
CA TYR A 34 4.42 -4.59 0.05
C TYR A 34 5.18 -4.56 -1.27
N GLU A 35 4.74 -5.37 -2.22
CA GLU A 35 5.34 -5.35 -3.55
C GLU A 35 5.01 -4.05 -4.26
N LEU A 36 3.82 -3.53 -4.01
CA LEU A 36 3.44 -2.26 -4.60
C LEU A 36 4.33 -1.14 -4.08
N LEU A 37 4.63 -1.13 -2.79
CA LEU A 37 5.55 -0.13 -2.24
C LEU A 37 6.89 -0.18 -2.94
N GLU A 38 7.40 -1.38 -3.18
CA GLU A 38 8.70 -1.52 -3.83
C GLU A 38 8.67 -1.00 -5.26
N LYS A 39 7.53 -1.12 -5.91
CA LYS A 39 7.40 -0.57 -7.24
C LYS A 39 7.50 0.95 -7.23
N TYR A 40 7.09 1.59 -6.16
CA TYR A 40 7.20 3.04 -6.05
C TYR A 40 8.51 3.46 -5.38
N SER A 41 9.46 2.54 -5.29
CA SER A 41 10.80 2.78 -4.74
C SER A 41 10.81 2.99 -3.24
N PHE A 42 9.86 2.40 -2.55
CA PHE A 42 9.88 2.40 -1.09
C PHE A 42 10.16 0.99 -0.59
N PRO A 43 10.92 0.86 0.50
CA PRO A 43 11.13 -0.46 1.09
C PRO A 43 9.84 -0.95 1.72
N ARG A 44 9.64 -2.26 1.69
CA ARG A 44 8.41 -2.82 2.24
C ARG A 44 8.25 -2.57 3.73
N GLY A 45 9.34 -2.36 4.41
CA GLY A 45 9.31 -2.20 5.86
C GLY A 45 8.75 -0.89 6.36
N ILE A 46 8.36 0.03 5.47
CA ILE A 46 7.68 1.22 5.94
C ILE A 46 6.24 0.92 6.37
N LEU A 47 5.74 -0.28 6.03
CA LEU A 47 4.47 -0.75 6.56
C LEU A 47 4.71 -1.97 7.43
N PRO A 48 3.99 -2.11 8.54
CA PRO A 48 4.11 -3.30 9.36
C PRO A 48 3.44 -4.50 8.71
N GLU A 49 3.72 -5.68 9.20
CA GLU A 49 3.02 -6.87 8.77
C GLU A 49 1.56 -6.77 9.18
N GLY A 50 0.71 -7.49 8.47
CA GLY A 50 -0.68 -7.61 8.88
C GLY A 50 -1.65 -6.69 8.17
N VAL A 51 -1.25 -6.09 7.08
CA VAL A 51 -2.19 -5.28 6.29
C VAL A 51 -3.31 -6.19 5.83
N GLN A 52 -4.55 -5.79 6.12
CA GLN A 52 -5.72 -6.57 5.76
C GLN A 52 -6.24 -6.21 4.38
N ASP A 53 -6.14 -4.97 4.01
CA ASP A 53 -6.74 -4.51 2.77
C ASP A 53 -6.07 -3.23 2.32
N TYR A 54 -6.09 -2.99 1.03
CA TYR A 54 -5.58 -1.73 0.51
C TYR A 54 -6.25 -1.41 -0.82
N ALA A 55 -6.29 -0.14 -1.15
CA ALA A 55 -6.81 0.33 -2.42
C ALA A 55 -5.90 1.42 -2.95
N LEU A 56 -5.67 1.42 -4.25
CA LEU A 56 -4.86 2.42 -4.91
C LEU A 56 -5.61 2.91 -6.13
N GLN A 57 -5.80 4.22 -6.23
CA GLN A 57 -6.49 4.83 -7.35
C GLN A 57 -5.47 5.27 -8.41
N ARG A 58 -5.97 5.58 -9.60
CA ARG A 58 -5.09 5.99 -10.67
C ARG A 58 -4.34 7.28 -10.38
N ASP A 59 -4.93 8.16 -9.59
CA ASP A 59 -4.29 9.43 -9.28
C ASP A 59 -3.28 9.30 -8.14
N GLY A 60 -3.05 8.09 -7.66
CA GLY A 60 -2.10 7.86 -6.58
C GLY A 60 -2.71 7.85 -5.19
N SER A 61 -3.99 8.20 -5.06
CA SER A 61 -4.65 8.14 -3.76
C SER A 61 -4.70 6.71 -3.28
N PHE A 62 -4.43 6.49 -2.00
CA PHE A 62 -4.45 5.13 -1.47
C PHE A 62 -5.10 5.10 -0.10
N GLU A 63 -5.55 3.90 0.27
CA GLU A 63 -6.01 3.60 1.60
C GLU A 63 -5.45 2.25 2.00
N VAL A 64 -5.04 2.11 3.25
CA VAL A 64 -4.49 0.87 3.78
C VAL A 64 -5.13 0.61 5.13
N SER A 65 -5.56 -0.63 5.35
CA SER A 65 -6.22 -1.01 6.59
C SER A 65 -5.43 -2.07 7.33
N LEU A 66 -5.31 -1.85 8.62
CA LEU A 66 -4.74 -2.81 9.56
C LEU A 66 -5.86 -3.28 10.50
N PRO A 67 -5.67 -4.41 11.17
CA PRO A 67 -6.71 -4.88 12.11
C PRO A 67 -6.93 -3.93 13.28
N GLY A 68 -6.01 -3.04 13.55
CA GLY A 68 -6.13 -2.08 14.64
C GLY A 68 -4.85 -1.29 14.74
N GLY A 69 -4.75 -0.46 15.76
CA GLY A 69 -3.56 0.35 15.96
C GLY A 69 -2.32 -0.48 16.17
N CYS A 70 -1.19 0.03 15.76
CA CYS A 70 0.05 -0.73 15.72
C CYS A 70 1.21 0.20 16.02
N GLU A 71 2.12 -0.25 16.88
CA GLU A 71 3.34 0.52 17.14
C GLU A 71 4.54 -0.31 16.78
N ILE A 72 5.56 0.34 16.23
CA ILE A 72 6.84 -0.30 15.92
C ILE A 72 7.96 0.62 16.33
N ASN A 73 9.13 0.04 16.51
CA ASN A 73 10.32 0.82 16.85
C ASN A 73 11.30 0.77 15.69
N VAL A 74 11.74 1.94 15.26
CA VAL A 74 12.70 2.05 14.17
C VAL A 74 13.72 3.12 14.54
N GLY A 75 15.00 2.73 14.55
CA GLY A 75 16.06 3.70 14.76
C GLY A 75 15.95 4.52 16.02
N GLY A 76 15.40 3.91 17.07
CA GLY A 76 15.25 4.63 18.34
C GLY A 76 13.97 5.44 18.45
N PHE A 77 13.14 5.42 17.42
CA PHE A 77 11.86 6.11 17.45
C PHE A 77 10.72 5.12 17.45
N THR A 78 9.60 5.52 18.03
CA THR A 78 8.39 4.71 18.00
C THR A 78 7.44 5.33 16.99
N LEU A 79 7.01 4.52 16.03
CA LEU A 79 6.01 4.92 15.05
C LEU A 79 4.69 4.27 15.41
N ARG A 80 3.61 4.98 15.22
CA ARG A 80 2.26 4.45 15.46
C ARG A 80 1.47 4.54 14.16
N TYR A 81 0.86 3.43 13.80
CA TYR A 81 0.00 3.34 12.62
C TYR A 81 -1.42 3.15 13.12
N GLU A 82 -2.33 3.92 12.59
CA GLU A 82 -3.74 3.74 12.91
C GLU A 82 -4.31 2.61 12.08
N GLY A 83 -5.48 2.15 12.45
CA GLY A 83 -6.12 1.07 11.73
C GLY A 83 -6.45 1.41 10.29
N ASN A 84 -6.59 2.69 9.99
CA ASN A 84 -6.79 3.14 8.62
C ASN A 84 -5.81 4.25 8.32
N MET A 85 -5.13 4.12 7.20
CA MET A 85 -4.18 5.11 6.74
C MET A 85 -4.54 5.51 5.32
N HIS A 86 -4.30 6.74 4.96
CA HIS A 86 -4.53 7.16 3.58
C HIS A 86 -3.54 8.25 3.19
N GLY A 87 -3.45 8.49 1.91
CA GLY A 87 -2.53 9.49 1.39
C GLY A 87 -2.45 9.39 -0.13
N ASN A 88 -1.38 9.91 -0.67
CA ASN A 88 -1.12 9.85 -2.09
C ASN A 88 0.31 9.36 -2.30
N ILE A 89 0.51 8.42 -3.20
CA ILE A 89 1.83 7.86 -3.46
C ILE A 89 2.23 8.08 -4.91
N GLN A 90 3.46 8.51 -5.08
CA GLN A 90 4.11 8.64 -6.36
C GLN A 90 5.49 8.03 -6.19
N SER A 91 6.22 7.90 -7.30
CA SER A 91 7.56 7.35 -7.20
C SER A 91 8.40 8.19 -6.24
N MET A 92 8.90 7.54 -5.21
CA MET A 92 9.79 8.14 -4.20
C MET A 92 9.13 9.22 -3.34
N LEU A 93 7.80 9.34 -3.37
CA LEU A 93 7.11 10.36 -2.57
C LEU A 93 5.75 9.85 -2.10
N ILE A 94 5.53 9.91 -0.80
CA ILE A 94 4.21 9.73 -0.22
C ILE A 94 3.88 11.05 0.45
N ASN A 95 2.75 11.66 0.09
CA ASN A 95 2.35 12.90 0.73
C ASN A 95 0.88 12.85 1.11
N GLU A 96 0.41 13.90 1.74
CA GLU A 96 -0.97 13.94 2.25
C GLU A 96 -1.27 12.73 3.12
N LEU A 97 -0.26 12.25 3.80
CA LEU A 97 -0.37 11.03 4.59
C LEU A 97 -1.13 11.29 5.88
N ALA A 98 -2.01 10.39 6.23
CA ALA A 98 -2.74 10.44 7.49
C ALA A 98 -2.74 9.05 8.10
N GLY A 99 -2.72 8.99 9.41
CA GLY A 99 -2.78 7.72 10.12
C GLY A 99 -1.45 7.20 10.60
N VAL A 100 -0.38 7.98 10.47
CA VAL A 100 0.94 7.57 10.95
C VAL A 100 1.51 8.69 11.80
N SER A 101 2.05 8.33 12.95
CA SER A 101 2.62 9.30 13.88
C SER A 101 3.94 8.80 14.42
N VAL A 102 4.76 9.72 14.90
CA VAL A 102 6.02 9.38 15.54
C VAL A 102 6.02 10.00 16.91
N LYS A 103 6.59 9.28 17.88
CA LYS A 103 6.67 9.80 19.22
C LYS A 103 7.92 10.64 19.35
N VAL A 104 7.74 11.90 19.74
CA VAL A 104 8.84 12.83 19.94
C VAL A 104 8.73 13.28 21.39
N ALA A 105 9.69 12.91 22.20
CA ALA A 105 9.63 13.08 23.63
C ALA A 105 8.40 12.35 24.15
N ILE A 106 7.40 13.05 24.64
CA ILE A 106 6.20 12.40 25.16
C ILE A 106 4.99 12.65 24.26
N LYS A 107 5.19 13.29 23.12
CA LYS A 107 4.07 13.64 22.27
C LYS A 107 4.08 12.85 20.96
N TRP A 108 2.90 12.60 20.46
CA TRP A 108 2.75 11.99 19.15
C TRP A 108 2.59 13.09 18.11
N VAL A 109 3.40 13.01 17.08
CA VAL A 109 3.40 14.02 16.01
C VAL A 109 3.06 13.31 14.72
N SER A 110 2.08 13.83 13.98
CA SER A 110 1.64 13.21 12.73
C SER A 110 2.70 13.38 11.65
N ILE A 111 2.94 12.29 10.93
CA ILE A 111 3.80 12.30 9.77
C ILE A 111 2.92 12.56 8.56
N ASN A 112 3.23 13.59 7.79
CA ASN A 112 2.41 13.93 6.63
C ASN A 112 3.06 13.59 5.31
N ALA A 113 4.33 13.25 5.30
CA ALA A 113 5.00 12.87 4.05
C ALA A 113 6.21 12.00 4.32
N VAL A 114 6.54 11.15 3.35
CA VAL A 114 7.75 10.35 3.38
C VAL A 114 8.38 10.46 1.99
N GLU A 115 9.65 10.80 1.95
CA GLU A 115 10.37 10.95 0.69
C GLU A 115 11.56 10.04 0.67
N ARG A 116 11.90 9.56 -0.49
CA ARG A 116 13.14 8.79 -0.64
C ARG A 116 14.15 9.63 -1.40
N HIS A 117 15.33 9.78 -0.83
CA HIS A 117 16.43 10.46 -1.48
C HIS A 117 17.64 9.52 -1.44
N GLY A 118 17.90 8.84 -2.54
CA GLY A 118 18.99 7.88 -2.60
C GLY A 118 18.78 6.75 -1.59
N ASP A 119 19.69 6.62 -0.65
CA ASP A 119 19.61 5.57 0.37
C ASP A 119 18.96 6.04 1.64
N GLN A 120 18.32 7.19 1.62
CA GLN A 120 17.68 7.75 2.81
C GLN A 120 16.19 7.90 2.63
N LEU A 121 15.44 7.65 3.68
CA LEU A 121 14.03 8.00 3.76
C LEU A 121 13.90 9.17 4.71
N ILE A 122 13.15 10.17 4.30
CA ILE A 122 12.93 11.36 5.11
C ILE A 122 11.46 11.37 5.51
N PHE A 123 11.22 11.30 6.81
CA PHE A 123 9.86 11.35 7.35
C PHE A 123 9.61 12.78 7.78
N ASN A 124 8.60 13.40 7.22
CA ASN A 124 8.28 14.78 7.48
C ASN A 124 7.03 14.90 8.33
N ALA A 125 7.16 15.62 9.42
CA ALA A 125 6.04 16.06 10.23
C ALA A 125 6.03 17.57 10.19
N ILE A 126 4.99 18.18 10.74
CA ILE A 126 4.86 19.64 10.62
C ILE A 126 6.04 20.36 11.23
N VAL A 127 6.53 19.89 12.36
CA VAL A 127 7.58 20.63 13.08
C VAL A 127 8.93 19.96 13.04
N ILE A 128 9.05 18.78 12.45
CA ILE A 128 10.29 18.05 12.52
C ILE A 128 10.40 17.11 11.33
N SER A 129 11.62 16.89 10.86
CA SER A 129 11.90 15.89 9.85
C SER A 129 13.00 15.00 10.35
N LYS A 130 12.91 13.72 10.05
CA LYS A 130 13.93 12.74 10.43
C LYS A 130 14.30 11.90 9.23
N SER A 131 15.58 11.63 9.11
CA SER A 131 16.10 10.84 8.01
C SER A 131 16.62 9.51 8.55
N PHE A 132 16.30 8.43 7.86
CA PHE A 132 16.75 7.10 8.23
C PHE A 132 17.31 6.39 7.01
N PRO A 133 18.33 5.57 7.18
CA PRO A 133 18.80 4.76 6.04
C PRO A 133 17.69 3.81 5.57
N VAL A 134 17.58 3.65 4.28
CA VAL A 134 16.56 2.76 3.69
C VAL A 134 16.67 1.35 4.28
N ASN A 135 17.88 0.89 4.58
CA ASN A 135 18.04 -0.47 5.05
C ASN A 135 17.45 -0.73 6.44
N LYS A 136 17.04 0.31 7.16
CA LYS A 136 16.33 0.10 8.42
C LYS A 136 14.93 -0.42 8.16
N PHE A 137 14.46 -0.35 6.92
CA PHE A 137 13.10 -0.75 6.55
C PHE A 137 13.10 -1.93 5.59
N SER A 138 14.14 -2.75 5.61
CA SER A 138 14.25 -3.82 4.63
C SER A 138 13.26 -4.94 4.88
N ALA A 139 12.72 -5.06 6.07
CA ALA A 139 11.72 -6.07 6.37
C ALA A 139 10.58 -5.41 7.12
N SER A 140 9.36 -5.87 6.86
CA SER A 140 8.19 -5.33 7.55
C SER A 140 8.20 -5.81 8.99
N PRO A 141 8.09 -4.89 9.93
CA PRO A 141 8.12 -5.27 11.35
C PRO A 141 6.78 -5.82 11.80
N ARG A 142 6.81 -6.56 12.88
CA ARG A 142 5.59 -7.03 13.49
C ARG A 142 4.98 -5.92 14.30
N CYS A 143 3.66 -5.88 14.30
CA CYS A 143 2.93 -4.91 15.08
C CYS A 143 2.90 -5.25 16.55
N ASN A 144 3.14 -4.25 17.36
CA ASN A 144 2.74 -4.31 18.76
C ASN A 144 1.37 -3.65 18.82
N ARG A 145 0.36 -4.43 19.18
CA ARG A 145 -0.99 -3.92 19.18
C ARG A 145 -1.20 -2.90 20.25
N VAL A 146 -1.89 -1.83 19.90
CA VAL A 146 -2.22 -0.79 20.85
C VAL A 146 -3.57 -1.13 21.47
N PRO A 147 -3.67 -1.18 22.80
CA PRO A 147 -4.95 -1.48 23.43
C PRO A 147 -5.98 -0.42 23.09
N GLU A 148 -7.20 -0.91 22.81
CA GLU A 148 -8.23 0.03 22.42
C GLU A 148 -8.61 0.95 23.51
N ILE A 149 -8.52 0.50 24.70
CA ILE A 149 -8.92 1.37 25.77
C ILE A 149 -7.95 2.47 26.02
N ALA A 150 -6.86 2.48 25.37
CA ALA A 150 -5.88 3.50 25.56
C ALA A 150 -6.27 4.83 24.97
N LYS A 151 -7.47 4.94 24.45
CA LYS A 151 -7.84 6.16 23.88
C LYS A 151 -8.27 7.19 24.83
#